data_221d5c381bc9710bdaf4a0a2624dd6fa
#
_entry.id   221d5c381bc9710bdaf4a0a2624dd6fa
#
_cell.length_a   1.000
_cell.length_b   1.000
_cell.length_c   1.000
_cell.angle_alpha   90.00
_cell.angle_beta   90.00
_cell.angle_gamma   90.00
#
_symmetry.space_group_name_H-M   'P 1'
#
loop_
_entity.id
_entity.type
_entity.pdbx_description
1 polymer ?
#
loop_
_entity_poly.entity_id
_entity_poly.type
_entity_poly.pdbx_seq_one_letter_code
_entity_poly.pdbx_strand_id
1 'polypeptide(L)'
;QDIQEKLGIKAYDIYGLTEISGPGVSFECSEQAGMHINEDHFIAEIINPETGEVLPDGEKGELVFSSITKEAFPLLRYRTRDICILSREKCSCGRTHVKMTKPMGRSDDMLIVKGVNVFPSQIETVLINQGFPANYQIIVTRAKNSDNIEVQVEMTPVMAADASFNRDLARKKLVSGLKAMLGILAEVTLVEPKTIARSEGKAVRVIDKRNLYQG
;
A
#
# COMPACT_ATOMS: atom_id res chain seq x y z
N GLN A 1 -16.05 -0.15 -2.49
CA GLN A 1 -17.29 -0.89 -2.15
C GLN A 1 -18.23 -0.03 -1.33
N ASP A 2 -17.82 0.54 -0.21
CA ASP A 2 -18.66 1.37 0.69
C ASP A 2 -19.40 2.53 0.00
N ILE A 3 -18.72 3.21 -0.95
CA ILE A 3 -19.33 4.31 -1.71
C ILE A 3 -20.44 3.80 -2.60
N GLN A 4 -20.22 2.68 -3.29
CA GLN A 4 -21.21 2.06 -4.18
C GLN A 4 -22.44 1.59 -3.39
N GLU A 5 -22.21 0.95 -2.26
CA GLU A 5 -23.29 0.43 -1.40
C GLU A 5 -24.09 1.56 -0.75
N LYS A 6 -23.42 2.57 -0.21
CA LYS A 6 -24.08 3.67 0.51
C LYS A 6 -24.81 4.66 -0.39
N LEU A 7 -24.29 4.88 -1.60
CA LEU A 7 -24.83 5.91 -2.51
C LEU A 7 -25.60 5.32 -3.70
N GLY A 8 -25.60 4.00 -3.90
CA GLY A 8 -26.27 3.34 -5.02
C GLY A 8 -25.68 3.71 -6.39
N ILE A 9 -24.39 4.09 -6.45
CA ILE A 9 -23.69 4.50 -7.68
C ILE A 9 -22.57 3.53 -8.00
N LYS A 10 -22.14 3.49 -9.28
CA LYS A 10 -20.91 2.80 -9.64
C LYS A 10 -19.72 3.74 -9.42
N ALA A 11 -18.72 3.31 -8.67
CA ALA A 11 -17.47 4.02 -8.46
C ALA A 11 -16.33 3.29 -9.19
N TYR A 12 -15.50 4.02 -9.91
CA TYR A 12 -14.39 3.50 -10.69
C TYR A 12 -13.10 4.09 -10.18
N ASP A 13 -12.05 3.26 -10.10
CA ASP A 13 -10.73 3.75 -9.73
C ASP A 13 -10.04 4.43 -10.89
N ILE A 14 -9.25 5.43 -10.54
CA ILE A 14 -8.35 6.17 -11.41
C ILE A 14 -6.97 6.22 -10.77
N TYR A 15 -5.94 6.09 -11.59
CA TYR A 15 -4.55 6.24 -11.17
C TYR A 15 -3.88 7.37 -11.97
N GLY A 16 -3.05 8.15 -11.32
CA GLY A 16 -2.24 9.19 -11.93
C GLY A 16 -1.21 9.77 -10.98
N LEU A 17 -0.23 10.45 -11.55
CA LEU A 17 0.84 11.14 -10.86
C LEU A 17 0.98 12.54 -11.45
N THR A 18 1.21 13.54 -10.60
CA THR A 18 1.47 14.92 -11.03
C THR A 18 2.68 15.00 -11.96
N GLU A 19 3.70 14.19 -11.68
CA GLU A 19 4.98 14.15 -12.38
C GLU A 19 4.86 13.74 -13.84
N ILE A 20 3.95 12.80 -14.17
CA ILE A 20 3.85 12.25 -15.53
C ILE A 20 2.74 12.82 -16.39
N SER A 21 1.76 13.53 -15.89
CA SER A 21 0.73 14.31 -16.59
C SER A 21 -0.57 14.47 -15.80
N GLY A 22 -0.52 14.33 -14.49
CA GLY A 22 -1.69 14.53 -13.63
C GLY A 22 -2.65 13.34 -13.61
N PRO A 23 -3.93 13.56 -13.36
CA PRO A 23 -4.91 12.49 -13.24
C PRO A 23 -5.17 11.82 -14.60
N GLY A 24 -5.47 10.50 -14.58
CA GLY A 24 -5.91 9.80 -15.80
C GLY A 24 -4.79 9.10 -16.56
N VAL A 25 -3.75 8.63 -15.89
CA VAL A 25 -2.76 7.71 -16.48
C VAL A 25 -3.38 6.35 -16.77
N SER A 26 -4.24 5.89 -15.85
CA SER A 26 -5.06 4.69 -16.04
C SER A 26 -6.37 4.77 -15.29
N PHE A 27 -7.40 4.03 -15.74
CA PHE A 27 -8.70 3.98 -15.08
C PHE A 27 -9.47 2.69 -15.35
N GLU A 28 -10.34 2.33 -14.41
CA GLU A 28 -11.21 1.17 -14.51
C GLU A 28 -12.25 1.32 -15.62
N CYS A 29 -12.63 0.19 -16.19
CA CYS A 29 -13.81 0.05 -17.03
C CYS A 29 -15.00 -0.53 -16.26
N SER A 30 -16.11 -0.79 -16.96
CA SER A 30 -17.33 -1.40 -16.38
C SER A 30 -17.11 -2.72 -15.65
N GLU A 31 -16.05 -3.45 -16.01
CA GLU A 31 -15.71 -4.75 -15.43
C GLU A 31 -15.05 -4.68 -14.05
N GLN A 32 -14.52 -3.49 -13.68
CA GLN A 32 -13.82 -3.26 -12.40
C GLN A 32 -12.72 -4.30 -12.09
N ALA A 33 -12.04 -4.77 -13.15
CA ALA A 33 -11.04 -5.85 -13.10
C ALA A 33 -9.63 -5.33 -13.45
N GLY A 34 -9.23 -4.23 -12.80
CA GLY A 34 -7.99 -3.51 -13.06
C GLY A 34 -8.18 -2.27 -13.91
N MET A 35 -7.18 -1.41 -13.92
CA MET A 35 -7.19 -0.12 -14.59
C MET A 35 -6.46 -0.20 -15.93
N HIS A 36 -7.11 0.21 -17.00
CA HIS A 36 -6.52 0.32 -18.35
C HIS A 36 -5.60 1.51 -18.42
N ILE A 37 -4.36 1.28 -18.86
CA ILE A 37 -3.36 2.33 -19.07
C ILE A 37 -3.62 3.01 -20.41
N ASN A 38 -3.47 4.33 -20.45
CA ASN A 38 -3.52 5.11 -21.68
C ASN A 38 -2.22 4.94 -22.47
N GLU A 39 -2.13 3.85 -23.26
CA GLU A 39 -0.94 3.48 -24.02
C GLU A 39 -0.64 4.43 -25.20
N ASP A 40 -1.55 5.30 -25.56
CA ASP A 40 -1.34 6.42 -26.49
C ASP A 40 -0.45 7.53 -25.89
N HIS A 41 -0.32 7.56 -24.57
CA HIS A 41 0.49 8.54 -23.83
C HIS A 41 1.63 7.92 -23.00
N PHE A 42 1.51 6.65 -22.60
CA PHE A 42 2.42 6.04 -21.64
C PHE A 42 2.82 4.62 -22.03
N ILE A 43 4.10 4.32 -21.87
CA ILE A 43 4.60 2.94 -21.85
C ILE A 43 4.78 2.55 -20.40
N ALA A 44 4.19 1.42 -20.01
CA ALA A 44 4.29 0.86 -18.67
C ALA A 44 5.19 -0.38 -18.63
N GLU A 45 6.01 -0.46 -17.61
CA GLU A 45 6.87 -1.60 -17.28
C GLU A 45 6.69 -1.94 -15.80
N ILE A 46 6.89 -3.21 -15.44
CA ILE A 46 7.11 -3.63 -14.05
C ILE A 46 8.57 -4.03 -13.91
N ILE A 47 9.22 -3.55 -12.87
CA ILE A 47 10.62 -3.87 -12.60
C ILE A 47 10.79 -4.47 -11.20
N ASN A 48 11.86 -5.24 -11.04
CA ASN A 48 12.36 -5.57 -9.72
C ASN A 48 12.89 -4.28 -9.06
N PRO A 49 12.39 -3.87 -7.88
CA PRO A 49 12.78 -2.61 -7.25
C PRO A 49 14.26 -2.55 -6.83
N GLU A 50 14.92 -3.70 -6.63
CA GLU A 50 16.32 -3.80 -6.21
C GLU A 50 17.27 -3.82 -7.41
N THR A 51 17.01 -4.69 -8.42
CA THR A 51 17.90 -4.85 -9.57
C THR A 51 17.58 -3.90 -10.71
N GLY A 52 16.35 -3.40 -10.82
CA GLY A 52 15.86 -2.60 -11.95
C GLY A 52 15.55 -3.40 -13.21
N GLU A 53 15.66 -4.73 -13.18
CA GLU A 53 15.32 -5.61 -14.28
C GLU A 53 13.82 -5.64 -14.54
N VAL A 54 13.44 -5.67 -15.82
CA VAL A 54 12.03 -5.77 -16.22
C VAL A 54 11.52 -7.16 -15.92
N LEU A 55 10.37 -7.22 -15.26
CA LEU A 55 9.67 -8.46 -14.93
C LEU A 55 8.59 -8.77 -15.98
N PRO A 56 8.29 -10.05 -16.21
CA PRO A 56 7.21 -10.45 -17.12
C PRO A 56 5.84 -10.04 -16.57
N ASP A 57 4.86 -9.97 -17.48
CA ASP A 57 3.46 -9.73 -17.13
C ASP A 57 2.95 -10.77 -16.12
N GLY A 58 2.12 -10.35 -15.19
CA GLY A 58 1.60 -11.19 -14.11
C GLY A 58 2.49 -11.21 -12.87
N GLU A 59 3.74 -10.76 -12.95
CA GLU A 59 4.60 -10.65 -11.78
C GLU A 59 4.40 -9.32 -11.04
N LYS A 60 4.63 -9.36 -9.73
CA LYS A 60 4.54 -8.21 -8.85
C LYS A 60 5.87 -7.46 -8.82
N GLY A 61 5.86 -6.17 -9.09
CA GLY A 61 7.04 -5.33 -9.02
C GLY A 61 6.73 -3.84 -8.97
N GLU A 62 7.75 -3.01 -9.07
CA GLU A 62 7.62 -1.56 -9.08
C GLU A 62 7.17 -1.09 -10.46
N LEU A 63 6.12 -0.27 -10.48
CA LEU A 63 5.56 0.32 -11.69
C LEU A 63 6.46 1.45 -12.19
N VAL A 64 6.76 1.41 -13.48
CA VAL A 64 7.58 2.39 -14.19
C VAL A 64 6.81 2.89 -15.39
N PHE A 65 6.86 4.20 -15.63
CA PHE A 65 6.27 4.82 -16.80
C PHE A 65 7.29 5.59 -17.64
N SER A 66 7.14 5.50 -18.96
CA SER A 66 7.73 6.45 -19.92
C SER A 66 6.62 7.24 -20.59
N SER A 67 6.70 8.57 -20.55
CA SER A 67 5.77 9.44 -21.27
C SER A 67 6.21 9.60 -22.72
N ILE A 68 5.31 9.38 -23.70
CA ILE A 68 5.63 9.42 -25.12
C ILE A 68 5.09 10.66 -25.84
N THR A 69 4.16 11.38 -25.24
CA THR A 69 3.53 12.57 -25.83
C THR A 69 3.83 13.86 -25.07
N LYS A 70 4.56 13.80 -23.95
CA LYS A 70 4.88 14.96 -23.13
C LYS A 70 6.12 15.67 -23.68
N GLU A 71 5.96 16.83 -24.29
CA GLU A 71 7.03 17.61 -24.89
C GLU A 71 7.87 18.34 -23.83
N ALA A 72 7.20 19.03 -22.90
CA ALA A 72 7.86 19.71 -21.79
C ALA A 72 8.14 18.73 -20.65
N PHE A 73 9.40 18.59 -20.28
CA PHE A 73 9.84 17.71 -19.22
C PHE A 73 9.42 16.23 -19.42
N PRO A 74 9.81 15.59 -20.53
CA PRO A 74 9.48 14.19 -20.77
C PRO A 74 10.18 13.31 -19.73
N LEU A 75 9.45 12.33 -19.20
CA LEU A 75 10.00 11.37 -18.25
C LEU A 75 10.17 10.01 -18.96
N LEU A 76 11.39 9.50 -18.95
CA LEU A 76 11.75 8.19 -19.45
C LEU A 76 12.04 7.26 -18.28
N ARG A 77 11.35 6.11 -18.25
CA ARG A 77 11.47 5.09 -17.22
C ARG A 77 11.38 5.66 -15.79
N TYR A 78 10.37 6.53 -15.58
CA TYR A 78 10.11 7.13 -14.27
C TYR A 78 9.63 6.07 -13.29
N ARG A 79 10.39 5.87 -12.23
CA ARG A 79 10.08 4.93 -11.15
C ARG A 79 9.04 5.54 -10.21
N THR A 80 7.81 5.01 -10.22
CA THR A 80 6.70 5.54 -9.40
C THR A 80 6.82 5.20 -7.93
N ARG A 81 7.61 4.17 -7.62
CA ARG A 81 7.69 3.50 -6.32
C ARG A 81 6.43 2.72 -5.95
N ASP A 82 5.39 2.74 -6.73
CA ASP A 82 4.18 1.97 -6.50
C ASP A 82 4.36 0.52 -6.96
N ILE A 83 3.91 -0.42 -6.12
CA ILE A 83 3.99 -1.85 -6.42
C ILE A 83 2.70 -2.29 -7.06
N CYS A 84 2.79 -2.82 -8.28
CA CYS A 84 1.66 -3.24 -9.11
C CYS A 84 1.96 -4.57 -9.82
N ILE A 85 0.95 -5.07 -10.53
CA ILE A 85 1.05 -6.15 -11.51
C ILE A 85 0.48 -5.62 -12.82
N LEU A 86 1.13 -5.92 -13.95
CA LEU A 86 0.59 -5.65 -15.28
C LEU A 86 0.02 -6.93 -15.91
N SER A 87 -1.00 -6.76 -16.75
CA SER A 87 -1.57 -7.82 -17.58
C SER A 87 -1.91 -7.28 -18.96
N ARG A 88 -1.50 -8.01 -19.99
CA ARG A 88 -1.85 -7.74 -21.40
C ARG A 88 -2.99 -8.60 -21.91
N GLU A 89 -3.64 -9.35 -21.03
CA GLU A 89 -4.82 -10.13 -21.39
C GLU A 89 -5.98 -9.22 -21.80
N LYS A 90 -6.67 -9.60 -22.89
CA LYS A 90 -7.85 -8.88 -23.37
C LYS A 90 -8.91 -8.79 -22.28
N CYS A 91 -9.38 -7.60 -22.02
CA CYS A 91 -10.47 -7.38 -21.07
C CYS A 91 -11.83 -7.77 -21.67
N SER A 92 -12.74 -8.30 -20.84
CA SER A 92 -14.13 -8.57 -21.23
C SER A 92 -14.90 -7.33 -21.71
N CYS A 93 -14.47 -6.11 -21.33
CA CYS A 93 -14.99 -4.87 -21.89
C CYS A 93 -14.64 -4.64 -23.37
N GLY A 94 -13.80 -5.52 -23.96
CA GLY A 94 -13.35 -5.43 -25.37
C GLY A 94 -12.02 -4.70 -25.58
N ARG A 95 -11.53 -3.93 -24.61
CA ARG A 95 -10.24 -3.20 -24.69
C ARG A 95 -9.05 -4.17 -24.67
N THR A 96 -8.01 -3.78 -25.42
CA THR A 96 -6.73 -4.51 -25.52
C THR A 96 -5.59 -3.80 -24.79
N HIS A 97 -5.85 -2.64 -24.21
CA HIS A 97 -4.87 -1.86 -23.44
C HIS A 97 -4.34 -2.68 -22.24
N VAL A 98 -3.08 -2.50 -21.93
CA VAL A 98 -2.46 -3.03 -20.72
C VAL A 98 -3.28 -2.61 -19.49
N LYS A 99 -3.54 -3.58 -18.62
CA LYS A 99 -4.19 -3.34 -17.33
C LYS A 99 -3.16 -3.38 -16.21
N MET A 100 -3.33 -2.51 -15.24
CA MET A 100 -2.60 -2.55 -13.98
C MET A 100 -3.55 -2.84 -12.82
N THR A 101 -3.03 -3.49 -11.78
CA THR A 101 -3.74 -3.58 -10.50
C THR A 101 -3.75 -2.23 -9.79
N LYS A 102 -4.60 -2.07 -8.78
CA LYS A 102 -4.43 -1.00 -7.80
C LYS A 102 -3.04 -1.13 -7.16
N PRO A 103 -2.39 -0.01 -6.81
CA PRO A 103 -1.15 -0.07 -6.04
C PRO A 103 -1.33 -0.89 -4.76
N MET A 104 -0.47 -1.88 -4.57
CA MET A 104 -0.48 -2.79 -3.41
C MET A 104 0.42 -2.30 -2.27
N GLY A 105 1.06 -1.17 -2.47
CA GLY A 105 2.02 -0.55 -1.56
C GLY A 105 3.08 0.22 -2.34
N ARG A 106 4.11 0.68 -1.64
CA ARG A 106 5.24 1.40 -2.25
C ARG A 106 6.55 0.68 -1.94
N SER A 107 7.47 0.69 -2.88
CA SER A 107 8.80 0.08 -2.71
C SER A 107 9.65 0.85 -1.70
N ASP A 108 9.45 2.18 -1.60
CA ASP A 108 10.14 3.05 -0.63
C ASP A 108 9.52 3.04 0.78
N ASP A 109 8.30 2.51 0.94
CA ASP A 109 7.67 2.27 2.24
C ASP A 109 7.91 0.83 2.75
N MET A 110 8.62 0.00 1.97
CA MET A 110 8.91 -1.38 2.32
C MET A 110 9.93 -1.45 3.46
N LEU A 111 9.60 -2.26 4.45
CA LEU A 111 10.49 -2.58 5.56
C LEU A 111 10.97 -4.02 5.42
N ILE A 112 12.27 -4.24 5.57
CA ILE A 112 12.81 -5.60 5.73
C ILE A 112 12.92 -5.86 7.24
N VAL A 113 12.11 -6.80 7.75
CA VAL A 113 12.09 -7.19 9.15
C VAL A 113 12.31 -8.70 9.26
N LYS A 114 13.37 -9.13 9.90
CA LYS A 114 13.76 -10.58 9.99
C LYS A 114 13.85 -11.26 8.61
N GLY A 115 14.31 -10.53 7.57
CA GLY A 115 14.40 -11.05 6.21
C GLY A 115 13.08 -11.14 5.44
N VAL A 116 11.99 -10.58 5.99
CA VAL A 116 10.67 -10.55 5.34
C VAL A 116 10.34 -9.12 4.91
N ASN A 117 9.84 -8.97 3.69
CA ASN A 117 9.35 -7.70 3.17
C ASN A 117 7.98 -7.38 3.77
N VAL A 118 7.90 -6.33 4.56
CA VAL A 118 6.70 -5.85 5.25
C VAL A 118 6.29 -4.51 4.65
N PHE A 119 5.04 -4.41 4.20
CA PHE A 119 4.47 -3.16 3.70
C PHE A 119 3.45 -2.61 4.70
N PRO A 120 3.48 -1.30 5.01
CA PRO A 120 2.47 -0.66 5.88
C PRO A 120 1.03 -0.93 5.43
N SER A 121 0.78 -1.01 4.13
CA SER A 121 -0.55 -1.32 3.58
C SER A 121 -1.09 -2.70 3.97
N GLN A 122 -0.22 -3.70 4.19
CA GLN A 122 -0.63 -5.02 4.68
C GLN A 122 -1.15 -4.94 6.12
N ILE A 123 -0.45 -4.15 6.95
CA ILE A 123 -0.85 -3.89 8.34
C ILE A 123 -2.19 -3.16 8.36
N GLU A 124 -2.32 -2.09 7.57
CA GLU A 124 -3.56 -1.31 7.45
C GLU A 124 -4.76 -2.19 7.06
N THR A 125 -4.56 -3.10 6.11
CA THR A 125 -5.61 -4.06 5.69
C THR A 125 -6.10 -4.91 6.86
N VAL A 126 -5.18 -5.42 7.69
CA VAL A 126 -5.55 -6.23 8.87
C VAL A 126 -6.33 -5.38 9.89
N LEU A 127 -5.89 -4.14 10.13
CA LEU A 127 -6.54 -3.25 11.08
C LEU A 127 -7.98 -2.94 10.64
N ILE A 128 -8.18 -2.53 9.40
CA ILE A 128 -9.49 -2.20 8.84
C ILE A 128 -10.43 -3.41 8.87
N ASN A 129 -9.96 -4.60 8.48
CA ASN A 129 -10.74 -5.84 8.49
C ASN A 129 -11.19 -6.26 9.89
N GLN A 130 -10.50 -5.78 10.94
CA GLN A 130 -10.85 -6.02 12.33
C GLN A 130 -11.59 -4.85 13.00
N GLY A 131 -12.02 -3.86 12.21
CA GLY A 131 -12.83 -2.72 12.66
C GLY A 131 -12.03 -1.59 13.34
N PHE A 132 -10.70 -1.59 13.20
CA PHE A 132 -9.85 -0.51 13.70
C PHE A 132 -9.67 0.59 12.64
N PRO A 133 -9.46 1.85 13.06
CA PRO A 133 -9.16 2.93 12.15
C PRO A 133 -7.75 2.79 11.56
N ALA A 134 -7.52 3.41 10.41
CA ALA A 134 -6.20 3.48 9.77
C ALA A 134 -5.24 4.47 10.48
N ASN A 135 -5.33 4.58 11.80
CA ASN A 135 -4.47 5.40 12.64
C ASN A 135 -3.54 4.48 13.43
N TYR A 136 -2.36 4.27 12.88
CA TYR A 136 -1.36 3.36 13.45
C TYR A 136 0.04 3.87 13.17
N GLN A 137 0.99 3.34 13.93
CA GLN A 137 2.42 3.57 13.75
C GLN A 137 3.17 2.24 13.86
N ILE A 138 4.14 2.04 12.99
CA ILE A 138 5.01 0.87 12.97
C ILE A 138 6.35 1.31 13.56
N ILE A 139 6.76 0.66 14.63
CA ILE A 139 8.05 0.90 15.27
C ILE A 139 8.93 -0.33 15.04
N VAL A 140 10.06 -0.13 14.37
CA VAL A 140 11.05 -1.20 14.16
C VAL A 140 12.26 -0.94 15.03
N THR A 141 12.64 -1.94 15.80
CA THR A 141 13.80 -1.91 16.67
C THR A 141 14.68 -3.12 16.43
N ARG A 142 15.94 -3.05 16.85
CA ARG A 142 16.86 -4.21 16.83
C ARG A 142 17.40 -4.47 18.22
N ALA A 143 17.23 -5.69 18.71
CA ALA A 143 17.78 -6.14 19.97
C ALA A 143 18.46 -7.51 19.79
N LYS A 144 19.69 -7.66 20.28
CA LYS A 144 20.46 -8.93 20.21
C LYS A 144 20.49 -9.54 18.80
N ASN A 145 20.81 -8.73 17.80
CA ASN A 145 20.84 -9.11 16.36
C ASN A 145 19.53 -9.61 15.76
N SER A 146 18.39 -9.35 16.40
CA SER A 146 17.07 -9.66 15.87
C SER A 146 16.22 -8.39 15.75
N ASP A 147 15.55 -8.24 14.64
CA ASP A 147 14.59 -7.15 14.45
C ASP A 147 13.30 -7.46 15.19
N ASN A 148 12.74 -6.44 15.83
CA ASN A 148 11.40 -6.49 16.42
C ASN A 148 10.51 -5.45 15.73
N ILE A 149 9.27 -5.82 15.52
CA ILE A 149 8.24 -4.94 14.95
C ILE A 149 7.11 -4.79 15.98
N GLU A 150 6.80 -3.56 16.32
CA GLU A 150 5.64 -3.18 17.11
C GLU A 150 4.69 -2.36 16.25
N VAL A 151 3.40 -2.66 16.33
CA VAL A 151 2.34 -1.88 15.69
C VAL A 151 1.51 -1.22 16.80
N GLN A 152 1.64 0.09 16.93
CA GLN A 152 0.79 0.90 17.80
C GLN A 152 -0.48 1.25 17.04
N VAL A 153 -1.64 0.89 17.60
CA VAL A 153 -2.95 1.05 16.97
C VAL A 153 -3.81 1.94 17.83
N GLU A 154 -4.29 3.03 17.27
CA GLU A 154 -5.16 3.95 17.97
C GLU A 154 -6.59 3.41 18.01
N MET A 155 -7.17 3.36 19.22
CA MET A 155 -8.57 3.01 19.40
C MET A 155 -9.49 4.15 18.92
N THR A 156 -10.69 3.80 18.49
CA THR A 156 -11.71 4.84 18.27
C THR A 156 -12.20 5.41 19.62
N PRO A 157 -12.73 6.64 19.65
CA PRO A 157 -13.35 7.18 20.87
C PRO A 157 -14.45 6.27 21.46
N VAL A 158 -15.18 5.56 20.59
CA VAL A 158 -16.22 4.61 20.99
C VAL A 158 -15.60 3.39 21.68
N MET A 159 -14.54 2.79 21.11
CA MET A 159 -13.84 1.66 21.74
C MET A 159 -13.21 2.04 23.07
N ALA A 160 -12.66 3.25 23.19
CA ALA A 160 -12.02 3.72 24.40
C ALA A 160 -13.02 4.00 25.53
N ALA A 161 -14.22 4.48 25.20
CA ALA A 161 -15.29 4.77 26.14
C ALA A 161 -16.11 3.54 26.56
N ASP A 162 -16.07 2.47 25.80
CA ASP A 162 -16.85 1.25 26.05
C ASP A 162 -16.17 0.38 27.12
N ALA A 163 -16.73 0.37 28.33
CA ALA A 163 -16.26 -0.46 29.44
C ALA A 163 -16.34 -1.98 29.14
N SER A 164 -17.14 -2.40 28.18
CA SER A 164 -17.27 -3.81 27.74
C SER A 164 -16.25 -4.18 26.69
N PHE A 165 -15.51 -3.24 26.11
CA PHE A 165 -14.51 -3.49 25.09
C PHE A 165 -13.31 -4.24 25.67
N ASN A 166 -13.17 -5.49 25.24
CA ASN A 166 -12.08 -6.34 25.73
C ASN A 166 -10.78 -6.07 24.93
N ARG A 167 -9.95 -5.18 25.45
CA ARG A 167 -8.67 -4.75 24.85
C ARG A 167 -7.71 -5.95 24.63
N ASP A 168 -7.65 -6.89 25.56
CA ASP A 168 -6.75 -8.06 25.45
C ASP A 168 -7.19 -9.00 24.32
N LEU A 169 -8.49 -9.24 24.19
CA LEU A 169 -9.03 -10.06 23.11
C LEU A 169 -8.80 -9.38 21.75
N ALA A 170 -9.04 -8.08 21.66
CA ALA A 170 -8.80 -7.30 20.45
C ALA A 170 -7.31 -7.34 20.05
N ARG A 171 -6.41 -7.12 21.00
CA ARG A 171 -4.96 -7.22 20.78
C ARG A 171 -4.56 -8.61 20.28
N LYS A 172 -5.05 -9.68 20.89
CA LYS A 172 -4.76 -11.07 20.47
C LYS A 172 -5.23 -11.34 19.03
N LYS A 173 -6.42 -10.85 18.66
CA LYS A 173 -6.93 -10.96 17.28
C LYS A 173 -6.04 -10.23 16.29
N LEU A 174 -5.63 -8.99 16.60
CA LEU A 174 -4.72 -8.22 15.76
C LEU A 174 -3.37 -8.92 15.58
N VAL A 175 -2.75 -9.40 16.66
CA VAL A 175 -1.49 -10.18 16.60
C VAL A 175 -1.63 -11.39 15.69
N SER A 176 -2.73 -12.15 15.83
CA SER A 176 -3.00 -13.32 14.99
C SER A 176 -3.18 -12.95 13.52
N GLY A 177 -3.96 -11.89 13.24
CA GLY A 177 -4.18 -11.40 11.87
C GLY A 177 -2.89 -10.89 11.21
N LEU A 178 -2.10 -10.12 11.95
CA LEU A 178 -0.80 -9.65 11.47
C LEU A 178 0.16 -10.80 11.20
N LYS A 179 0.24 -11.80 12.10
CA LYS A 179 1.06 -12.99 11.89
C LYS A 179 0.65 -13.76 10.62
N ALA A 180 -0.65 -13.91 10.39
CA ALA A 180 -1.17 -14.58 9.19
C ALA A 180 -0.84 -13.80 7.91
N MET A 181 -0.90 -12.47 7.95
CA MET A 181 -0.64 -11.59 6.80
C MET A 181 0.85 -11.43 6.49
N LEU A 182 1.68 -11.23 7.54
CA LEU A 182 3.08 -10.86 7.38
C LEU A 182 4.03 -12.07 7.40
N GLY A 183 3.58 -13.21 7.92
CA GLY A 183 4.44 -14.38 8.14
C GLY A 183 5.40 -14.26 9.34
N ILE A 184 5.44 -13.10 10.01
CA ILE A 184 6.27 -12.83 11.20
C ILE A 184 5.41 -12.37 12.37
N LEU A 185 5.93 -12.53 13.58
CA LEU A 185 5.27 -12.04 14.78
C LEU A 185 5.51 -10.53 14.92
N ALA A 186 4.42 -9.77 15.02
CA ALA A 186 4.41 -8.36 15.39
C ALA A 186 3.78 -8.18 16.78
N GLU A 187 4.38 -7.35 17.60
CA GLU A 187 3.76 -6.89 18.85
C GLU A 187 2.68 -5.85 18.51
N VAL A 188 1.60 -5.82 19.29
CA VAL A 188 0.53 -4.86 19.13
C VAL A 188 0.28 -4.14 20.44
N THR A 189 0.28 -2.80 20.38
CA THR A 189 -0.06 -1.91 21.48
C THR A 189 -1.28 -1.09 21.10
N LEU A 190 -2.38 -1.24 21.86
CA LEU A 190 -3.55 -0.37 21.70
C LEU A 190 -3.32 0.92 22.48
N VAL A 191 -3.40 2.06 21.78
CA VAL A 191 -3.22 3.39 22.38
C VAL A 191 -4.53 4.18 22.39
N GLU A 192 -4.61 5.17 23.28
CA GLU A 192 -5.80 6.01 23.40
C GLU A 192 -6.03 6.87 22.13
N PRO A 193 -7.28 7.30 21.88
CA PRO A 193 -7.59 8.17 20.75
C PRO A 193 -6.74 9.45 20.77
N LYS A 194 -6.25 9.87 19.60
CA LYS A 194 -5.40 11.06 19.39
C LYS A 194 -3.99 10.98 20.00
N THR A 195 -3.52 9.79 20.34
CA THR A 195 -2.14 9.57 20.83
C THR A 195 -1.12 9.66 19.69
N ILE A 196 -1.47 9.13 18.51
CA ILE A 196 -0.59 9.16 17.35
C ILE A 196 -0.69 10.52 16.67
N ALA A 197 0.45 11.18 16.51
CA ALA A 197 0.53 12.49 15.87
C ALA A 197 -0.05 12.45 14.44
N ARG A 198 -0.85 13.45 14.10
CA ARG A 198 -1.34 13.63 12.73
C ARG A 198 -0.32 14.43 11.95
N SER A 199 0.06 13.93 10.76
CA SER A 199 0.90 14.68 9.85
C SER A 199 0.03 15.51 8.91
N GLU A 200 0.45 16.76 8.67
CA GLU A 200 -0.09 17.56 7.58
C GLU A 200 0.45 16.98 6.27
N GLY A 201 -0.40 16.35 5.47
CA GLY A 201 -0.02 15.66 4.24
C GLY A 201 0.11 14.14 4.41
N LYS A 202 1.18 13.54 3.87
CA LYS A 202 1.37 12.09 3.87
C LYS A 202 1.69 11.57 5.28
N ALA A 203 0.92 10.59 5.75
CA ALA A 203 1.12 10.03 7.09
C ALA A 203 2.47 9.32 7.22
N VAL A 204 3.27 9.70 8.21
CA VAL A 204 4.50 8.99 8.58
C VAL A 204 4.12 7.76 9.40
N ARG A 205 4.05 6.60 8.74
CA ARG A 205 3.62 5.34 9.34
C ARG A 205 4.74 4.59 10.05
N VAL A 206 5.99 4.86 9.69
CA VAL A 206 7.15 4.06 10.11
C VAL A 206 8.12 4.89 10.92
N ILE A 207 8.50 4.36 12.08
CA ILE A 207 9.61 4.81 12.90
C ILE A 207 10.63 3.67 12.96
N ASP A 208 11.66 3.74 12.12
CA ASP A 208 12.76 2.79 12.17
C ASP A 208 13.84 3.28 13.15
N LYS A 209 13.95 2.58 14.28
CA LYS A 209 14.94 2.87 15.34
C LYS A 209 16.16 1.96 15.25
N ARG A 210 16.30 1.20 14.16
CA ARG A 210 17.51 0.39 13.95
C ARG A 210 18.64 1.26 13.49
N ASN A 211 19.80 1.19 14.16
CA ASN A 211 21.03 1.82 13.69
C ASN A 211 21.62 0.97 12.55
N LEU A 212 21.11 1.13 11.32
CA LEU A 212 21.56 0.36 10.15
C LEU A 212 22.86 0.91 9.53
N TYR A 213 23.34 2.06 9.98
CA TYR A 213 24.47 2.79 9.39
C TYR A 213 25.56 3.15 10.40
N GLN A 214 25.80 2.32 11.42
CA GLN A 214 27.04 2.38 12.20
C GLN A 214 27.95 1.23 11.76
N GLY A 215 28.68 1.48 10.68
CA GLY A 215 29.73 0.66 10.13
C GLY A 215 30.60 1.49 9.23
#